data_120cca7e21bbe16262a115ad45c76833
#
_entry.id   120cca7e21bbe16262a115ad45c76833
#
_cell.length_a   1.000
_cell.length_b   1.000
_cell.length_c   1.000
_cell.angle_alpha   90.00
_cell.angle_beta   90.00
_cell.angle_gamma   90.00
#
_symmetry.space_group_name_H-M   'P 1'
#
loop_
_entity.id
_entity.type
_entity.pdbx_description
1 polymer ?
#
loop_
_entity_poly.entity_id
_entity_poly.type
_entity_poly.pdbx_seq_one_letter_code
_entity_poly.pdbx_strand_id
1 'polypeptide(L)'
;MLELRSVDAGYGSFQALFGVSLDVKAGEAVGVIGPNGAGKTTLMRVISGLLELRGGTMTFEGRTVADLPAHRMVEQGIAHVPENRRLFPRLTVEDNLRIGAFIAPARARIAERMAWVYDLFPRLKERREQLAARSRAASSRCARSAARSCPAPSSC
;
A
#
# COMPACT_ATOMS: atom_id res chain seq x y z
N MET A 1 -1.51 -13.00 -7.94
CA MET A 1 -2.15 -12.40 -9.10
C MET A 1 -3.36 -11.59 -8.65
N LEU A 2 -3.54 -10.36 -9.13
CA LEU A 2 -4.72 -9.52 -8.86
C LEU A 2 -5.55 -9.46 -10.13
N GLU A 3 -6.85 -9.68 -10.02
CA GLU A 3 -7.77 -9.60 -11.15
C GLU A 3 -8.98 -8.73 -10.78
N LEU A 4 -9.31 -7.80 -11.67
CA LEU A 4 -10.51 -6.98 -11.63
C LEU A 4 -11.33 -7.29 -12.89
N ARG A 5 -12.63 -7.52 -12.75
CA ARG A 5 -13.54 -7.79 -13.87
C ARG A 5 -14.74 -6.86 -13.79
N SER A 6 -14.91 -6.03 -14.83
CA SER A 6 -16.04 -5.10 -14.98
C SER A 6 -16.35 -4.30 -13.73
N VAL A 7 -15.32 -3.75 -13.09
CA VAL A 7 -15.45 -3.05 -11.82
C VAL A 7 -16.09 -1.68 -12.00
N ASP A 8 -17.15 -1.45 -11.25
CA ASP A 8 -17.83 -0.18 -11.08
C ASP A 8 -17.59 0.37 -9.67
N ALA A 9 -17.26 1.65 -9.56
CA ALA A 9 -17.07 2.30 -8.26
C ALA A 9 -17.28 3.83 -8.36
N GLY A 10 -17.54 4.45 -7.20
CA GLY A 10 -17.78 5.90 -7.17
C GLY A 10 -18.00 6.44 -5.76
N TYR A 11 -18.29 7.71 -5.66
CA TYR A 11 -18.45 8.47 -4.42
C TYR A 11 -19.88 9.00 -4.32
N GLY A 12 -20.62 8.63 -3.29
CA GLY A 12 -22.04 9.03 -3.14
C GLY A 12 -22.85 8.70 -4.41
N SER A 13 -23.45 9.67 -5.08
CA SER A 13 -24.16 9.46 -6.36
C SER A 13 -23.24 9.49 -7.59
N PHE A 14 -21.99 9.92 -7.45
CA PHE A 14 -21.06 10.07 -8.58
C PHE A 14 -20.33 8.74 -8.86
N GLN A 15 -20.47 8.23 -10.09
CA GLN A 15 -19.71 7.08 -10.57
C GLN A 15 -18.41 7.55 -11.20
N ALA A 16 -17.29 6.93 -10.85
CA ALA A 16 -15.95 7.29 -11.31
C ALA A 16 -15.24 6.17 -12.06
N LEU A 17 -15.64 4.92 -11.88
CA LEU A 17 -15.18 3.78 -12.65
C LEU A 17 -16.37 3.09 -13.30
N PHE A 18 -16.23 2.74 -14.57
CA PHE A 18 -17.26 2.14 -15.41
C PHE A 18 -16.71 0.88 -16.05
N GLY A 19 -17.06 -0.30 -15.53
CA GLY A 19 -16.71 -1.60 -16.07
C GLY A 19 -15.20 -1.85 -16.23
N VAL A 20 -14.37 -1.33 -15.33
CA VAL A 20 -12.91 -1.42 -15.45
C VAL A 20 -12.43 -2.84 -15.21
N SER A 21 -11.64 -3.38 -16.14
CA SER A 21 -11.00 -4.70 -16.00
C SER A 21 -9.49 -4.55 -16.07
N LEU A 22 -8.77 -5.25 -15.18
CA LEU A 22 -7.32 -5.19 -15.05
C LEU A 22 -6.80 -6.51 -14.48
N ASP A 23 -5.72 -7.01 -15.04
CA ASP A 23 -4.98 -8.17 -14.53
C ASP A 23 -3.55 -7.75 -14.18
N VAL A 24 -3.06 -8.18 -13.03
CA VAL A 24 -1.66 -8.00 -12.61
C VAL A 24 -1.12 -9.35 -12.18
N LYS A 25 -0.13 -9.85 -12.91
CA LYS A 25 0.51 -11.13 -12.63
C LYS A 25 1.55 -11.00 -11.51
N ALA A 26 1.95 -12.13 -10.95
CA ALA A 26 3.04 -12.15 -9.97
C ALA A 26 4.35 -11.64 -10.60
N GLY A 27 5.05 -10.74 -9.90
CA GLY A 27 6.29 -10.13 -10.39
C GLY A 27 6.11 -9.04 -11.46
N GLU A 28 4.88 -8.75 -11.87
CA GLU A 28 4.58 -7.72 -12.87
C GLU A 28 4.47 -6.33 -12.24
N ALA A 29 4.99 -5.32 -12.95
CA ALA A 29 4.79 -3.92 -12.64
C ALA A 29 3.86 -3.28 -13.67
N VAL A 30 2.69 -2.82 -13.25
CA VAL A 30 1.68 -2.21 -14.11
C VAL A 30 1.60 -0.71 -13.84
N GLY A 31 1.70 0.10 -14.91
CA GLY A 31 1.52 1.55 -14.87
C GLY A 31 0.10 1.96 -15.30
N VAL A 32 -0.61 2.70 -14.44
CA VAL A 32 -1.91 3.27 -14.78
C VAL A 32 -1.72 4.73 -15.19
N ILE A 33 -1.91 5.02 -16.48
CA ILE A 33 -1.67 6.33 -17.10
C ILE A 33 -3.01 6.92 -17.58
N GLY A 34 -3.15 8.22 -17.52
CA GLY A 34 -4.31 8.94 -18.01
C GLY A 34 -4.40 10.36 -17.44
N PRO A 35 -5.31 11.21 -17.97
CA PRO A 35 -5.49 12.57 -17.51
C PRO A 35 -5.98 12.66 -16.05
N ASN A 36 -5.95 13.87 -15.47
CA ASN A 36 -6.57 14.11 -14.18
C ASN A 36 -8.08 13.88 -14.28
N GLY A 37 -8.66 13.23 -13.28
CA GLY A 37 -10.08 12.85 -13.29
C GLY A 37 -10.39 11.50 -13.97
N ALA A 38 -9.43 10.83 -14.62
CA ALA A 38 -9.64 9.54 -15.29
C ALA A 38 -9.88 8.34 -14.36
N GLY A 39 -10.07 8.54 -13.06
CA GLY A 39 -10.36 7.45 -12.11
C GLY A 39 -9.13 6.70 -11.56
N LYS A 40 -7.89 7.09 -11.90
CA LYS A 40 -6.66 6.40 -11.44
C LYS A 40 -6.58 6.25 -9.91
N THR A 41 -6.79 7.34 -9.19
CA THR A 41 -6.78 7.32 -7.72
C THR A 41 -7.97 6.53 -7.16
N THR A 42 -9.11 6.58 -7.84
CA THR A 42 -10.30 5.78 -7.48
C THR A 42 -10.00 4.29 -7.63
N LEU A 43 -9.38 3.87 -8.72
CA LEU A 43 -8.95 2.48 -8.94
C LEU A 43 -8.01 2.01 -7.83
N MET A 44 -7.00 2.82 -7.47
CA MET A 44 -6.09 2.46 -6.36
C MET A 44 -6.82 2.35 -5.02
N ARG A 45 -7.83 3.19 -4.77
CA ARG A 45 -8.66 3.12 -3.55
C ARG A 45 -9.53 1.86 -3.51
N VAL A 46 -10.10 1.47 -4.64
CA VAL A 46 -10.86 0.21 -4.78
C VAL A 46 -9.94 -0.98 -4.49
N ILE A 47 -8.79 -1.08 -5.17
CA ILE A 47 -7.83 -2.16 -4.96
C ILE A 47 -7.37 -2.26 -3.49
N SER A 48 -7.33 -1.13 -2.80
CA SER A 48 -6.89 -1.08 -1.39
C SER A 48 -8.02 -1.29 -0.38
N GLY A 49 -9.27 -1.50 -0.81
CA GLY A 49 -10.43 -1.61 0.08
C GLY A 49 -10.78 -0.29 0.79
N LEU A 50 -10.30 0.85 0.28
CA LEU A 50 -10.64 2.19 0.77
C LEU A 50 -11.90 2.77 0.11
N LEU A 51 -12.40 2.14 -0.92
CA LEU A 51 -13.63 2.43 -1.62
C LEU A 51 -14.28 1.12 -2.03
N GLU A 52 -15.55 0.97 -1.72
CA GLU A 52 -16.32 -0.24 -2.03
C GLU A 52 -16.63 -0.34 -3.53
N LEU A 53 -16.69 -1.57 -4.03
CA LEU A 53 -17.21 -1.86 -5.37
C LEU A 53 -18.72 -1.65 -5.37
N ARG A 54 -19.23 -1.14 -6.49
CA ARG A 54 -20.68 -1.11 -6.79
C ARG A 54 -21.10 -2.24 -7.71
N GLY A 55 -20.15 -2.75 -8.48
CA GLY A 55 -20.36 -3.86 -9.41
C GLY A 55 -19.04 -4.47 -9.84
N GLY A 56 -19.11 -5.61 -10.50
CA GLY A 56 -17.94 -6.38 -10.90
C GLY A 56 -17.37 -7.27 -9.81
N THR A 57 -16.17 -7.78 -10.04
CA THR A 57 -15.47 -8.66 -9.10
C THR A 57 -14.01 -8.27 -8.95
N MET A 58 -13.45 -8.53 -7.78
CA MET A 58 -12.03 -8.38 -7.52
C MET A 58 -11.51 -9.61 -6.78
N THR A 59 -10.48 -10.24 -7.34
CA THR A 59 -9.83 -11.41 -6.75
C THR A 59 -8.32 -11.16 -6.58
N PHE A 60 -7.78 -11.67 -5.50
CA PHE A 60 -6.34 -11.65 -5.21
C PHE A 60 -5.89 -13.06 -4.83
N GLU A 61 -4.90 -13.60 -5.56
CA GLU A 61 -4.42 -14.97 -5.39
C GLU A 61 -5.55 -16.02 -5.43
N GLY A 62 -6.53 -15.81 -6.32
CA GLY A 62 -7.68 -16.69 -6.49
C GLY A 62 -8.77 -16.56 -5.42
N ARG A 63 -8.64 -15.63 -4.47
CA ARG A 63 -9.64 -15.38 -3.41
C ARG A 63 -10.38 -14.09 -3.70
N THR A 64 -11.70 -14.09 -3.53
CA THR A 64 -12.50 -12.86 -3.61
C THR A 64 -12.14 -11.93 -2.46
N VAL A 65 -11.80 -10.68 -2.81
CA VAL A 65 -11.41 -9.63 -1.85
C VAL A 65 -12.27 -8.37 -2.00
N ALA A 66 -13.31 -8.41 -2.83
CA ALA A 66 -14.16 -7.28 -3.16
C ALA A 66 -14.79 -6.59 -1.93
N ASP A 67 -15.22 -7.38 -0.95
CA ASP A 67 -15.94 -6.91 0.25
C ASP A 67 -15.04 -6.73 1.47
N LEU A 68 -13.72 -6.86 1.29
CA LEU A 68 -12.79 -6.75 2.40
C LEU A 68 -12.47 -5.28 2.71
N PRO A 69 -12.58 -4.84 3.97
CA PRO A 69 -12.16 -3.50 4.37
C PRO A 69 -10.63 -3.35 4.30
N ALA A 70 -10.16 -2.11 4.18
CA ALA A 70 -8.75 -1.79 3.95
C ALA A 70 -7.76 -2.46 4.93
N HIS A 71 -8.13 -2.63 6.20
CA HIS A 71 -7.26 -3.30 7.17
C HIS A 71 -7.10 -4.80 6.87
N ARG A 72 -8.15 -5.47 6.36
CA ARG A 72 -8.09 -6.86 5.92
C ARG A 72 -7.33 -7.02 4.61
N MET A 73 -7.41 -6.05 3.71
CA MET A 73 -6.60 -6.04 2.47
C MET A 73 -5.11 -6.14 2.77
N VAL A 74 -4.64 -5.42 3.80
CA VAL A 74 -3.23 -5.47 4.22
C VAL A 74 -2.85 -6.87 4.75
N GLU A 75 -3.75 -7.55 5.44
CA GLU A 75 -3.54 -8.94 5.91
C GLU A 75 -3.44 -9.93 4.74
N GLN A 76 -4.14 -9.68 3.62
CA GLN A 76 -4.00 -10.46 2.40
C GLN A 76 -2.71 -10.16 1.61
N GLY A 77 -1.96 -9.12 1.97
CA GLY A 77 -0.74 -8.72 1.28
C GLY A 77 -0.88 -7.53 0.32
N ILE A 78 -2.07 -6.95 0.21
CA ILE A 78 -2.31 -5.75 -0.61
C ILE A 78 -1.98 -4.50 0.21
N ALA A 79 -0.86 -3.85 -0.08
CA ALA A 79 -0.43 -2.64 0.61
C ALA A 79 -0.63 -1.40 -0.27
N HIS A 80 -1.21 -0.35 0.30
CA HIS A 80 -1.41 0.94 -0.35
C HIS A 80 -0.40 1.98 0.12
N VAL A 81 0.32 2.60 -0.82
CA VAL A 81 1.17 3.77 -0.56
C VAL A 81 0.39 5.02 -0.98
N PRO A 82 -0.16 5.79 -0.05
CA PRO A 82 -0.96 6.96 -0.38
C PRO A 82 -0.09 8.08 -0.97
N GLU A 83 -0.71 8.94 -1.76
CA GLU A 83 -0.14 10.23 -2.15
C GLU A 83 0.14 11.09 -0.91
N ASN A 84 1.03 12.04 -1.07
CA ASN A 84 1.50 12.92 -0.01
C ASN A 84 2.27 12.23 1.13
N ARG A 85 2.96 13.02 1.90
CA ARG A 85 3.87 12.57 2.97
C ARG A 85 3.07 12.24 4.23
N ARG A 86 2.28 11.16 4.22
CA ARG A 86 1.46 10.74 5.36
C ARG A 86 2.30 10.01 6.42
N LEU A 87 3.37 10.66 6.86
CA LEU A 87 4.12 10.24 8.03
C LEU A 87 3.47 10.85 9.28
N PHE A 88 3.70 10.24 10.41
CA PHE A 88 3.36 10.78 11.72
C PHE A 88 4.48 11.76 12.13
N PRO A 89 4.26 13.09 12.04
CA PRO A 89 5.33 14.07 12.15
C PRO A 89 5.92 14.18 13.57
N ARG A 90 5.13 13.80 14.58
CA ARG A 90 5.54 13.81 16.00
C ARG A 90 6.23 12.53 16.43
N LEU A 91 6.31 11.54 15.59
CA LEU A 91 7.01 10.29 15.83
C LEU A 91 8.39 10.33 15.16
N THR A 92 9.31 9.53 15.69
CA THR A 92 10.64 9.37 15.10
C THR A 92 10.57 8.66 13.75
N VAL A 93 11.65 8.69 12.99
CA VAL A 93 11.78 7.89 11.76
C VAL A 93 11.61 6.40 12.07
N GLU A 94 12.23 5.92 13.14
CA GLU A 94 12.13 4.53 13.57
C GLU A 94 10.69 4.14 13.93
N ASP A 95 9.97 4.96 14.70
CA ASP A 95 8.57 4.67 15.05
C ASP A 95 7.67 4.64 13.81
N ASN A 96 7.88 5.54 12.86
CA ASN A 96 7.16 5.52 11.59
C ASN A 96 7.40 4.23 10.79
N LEU A 97 8.62 3.69 10.81
CA LEU A 97 8.93 2.40 10.18
C LEU A 97 8.25 1.25 10.93
N ARG A 98 8.28 1.25 12.28
CA ARG A 98 7.65 0.23 13.12
C ARG A 98 6.14 0.15 12.92
N ILE A 99 5.46 1.29 12.71
CA ILE A 99 4.03 1.32 12.38
C ILE A 99 3.74 0.57 11.07
N GLY A 100 4.67 0.57 10.08
CA GLY A 100 4.54 -0.22 8.87
C GLY A 100 4.47 -1.74 9.09
N ALA A 101 4.94 -2.23 10.24
CA ALA A 101 4.91 -3.64 10.64
C ALA A 101 3.74 -3.95 11.62
N PHE A 102 2.61 -3.25 11.51
CA PHE A 102 1.48 -3.38 12.45
C PHE A 102 0.82 -4.76 12.41
N ILE A 103 0.77 -5.43 11.26
CA ILE A 103 0.16 -6.76 11.13
C ILE A 103 1.01 -7.84 11.84
N ALA A 104 0.34 -8.83 12.45
CA ALA A 104 0.98 -9.85 13.29
C ALA A 104 2.17 -10.57 12.62
N PRO A 105 2.09 -11.06 11.36
CA PRO A 105 3.22 -11.71 10.70
C PRO A 105 4.42 -10.78 10.50
N ALA A 106 4.20 -9.51 10.19
CA ALA A 106 5.28 -8.53 10.03
C ALA A 106 5.90 -8.15 11.36
N ARG A 107 5.11 -8.10 12.44
CA ARG A 107 5.56 -7.80 13.79
C ARG A 107 6.52 -8.87 14.34
N ALA A 108 6.28 -10.14 14.07
CA ALA A 108 7.15 -11.23 14.51
C ALA A 108 8.57 -11.12 13.93
N ARG A 109 8.75 -10.48 12.79
CA ARG A 109 10.06 -10.32 12.11
C ARG A 109 10.53 -8.87 12.05
N ILE A 110 10.04 -7.99 12.93
CA ILE A 110 10.30 -6.55 12.86
C ILE A 110 11.79 -6.21 12.93
N ALA A 111 12.55 -6.88 13.81
CA ALA A 111 13.98 -6.63 13.98
C ALA A 111 14.77 -6.92 12.70
N GLU A 112 14.53 -8.06 12.08
CA GLU A 112 15.15 -8.47 10.82
C GLU A 112 14.80 -7.48 9.69
N ARG A 113 13.52 -7.11 9.59
CA ARG A 113 13.03 -6.18 8.57
C ARG A 113 13.60 -4.78 8.75
N MET A 114 13.72 -4.31 9.98
CA MET A 114 14.34 -3.03 10.29
C MET A 114 15.82 -3.02 9.92
N ALA A 115 16.57 -4.10 10.20
CA ALA A 115 17.96 -4.24 9.79
C ALA A 115 18.07 -4.15 8.25
N TRP A 116 17.27 -4.91 7.52
CA TRP A 116 17.25 -4.89 6.06
C TRP A 116 16.92 -3.48 5.50
N VAL A 117 15.93 -2.77 6.09
CA VAL A 117 15.59 -1.41 5.68
C VAL A 117 16.76 -0.44 5.90
N TYR A 118 17.48 -0.58 7.01
CA TYR A 118 18.62 0.27 7.31
C TYR A 118 19.84 -0.02 6.43
N ASP A 119 20.01 -1.26 5.99
CA ASP A 119 21.05 -1.63 5.02
C ASP A 119 20.72 -1.04 3.64
N LEU A 120 19.46 -1.10 3.24
CA LEU A 120 19.00 -0.55 1.95
C LEU A 120 19.00 0.99 1.96
N PHE A 121 18.73 1.61 3.12
CA PHE A 121 18.66 3.06 3.29
C PHE A 121 19.47 3.56 4.49
N PRO A 122 20.82 3.63 4.39
CA PRO A 122 21.70 4.03 5.52
C PRO A 122 21.33 5.39 6.13
N ARG A 123 20.85 6.34 5.32
CA ARG A 123 20.37 7.63 5.79
C ARG A 123 19.20 7.57 6.78
N LEU A 124 18.36 6.54 6.70
CA LEU A 124 17.28 6.34 7.66
C LEU A 124 17.84 5.87 9.00
N LYS A 125 18.89 5.03 8.99
CA LYS A 125 19.59 4.58 10.19
C LYS A 125 20.26 5.75 10.94
N GLU A 126 20.97 6.63 10.21
CA GLU A 126 21.62 7.81 10.76
C GLU A 126 20.62 8.75 11.46
N ARG A 127 19.37 8.78 10.99
CA ARG A 127 18.31 9.70 11.44
C ARG A 127 17.18 9.00 12.18
N ARG A 128 17.36 7.79 12.64
CA ARG A 128 16.30 6.97 13.22
C ARG A 128 15.58 7.64 14.39
N GLU A 129 16.31 8.39 15.20
CA GLU A 129 15.79 9.08 16.40
C GLU A 129 15.26 10.50 16.09
N GLN A 130 15.43 10.99 14.86
CA GLN A 130 14.90 12.31 14.47
C GLN A 130 13.39 12.23 14.27
N LEU A 131 12.70 13.32 14.67
CA LEU A 131 11.28 13.47 14.36
C LEU A 131 11.07 13.55 12.85
N ALA A 132 10.06 12.87 12.34
CA ALA A 132 9.75 12.82 10.91
C ALA A 132 9.43 14.20 10.33
N ALA A 133 8.93 15.16 11.12
CA ALA A 133 8.71 16.54 10.71
C ALA A 133 9.99 17.25 10.27
N ARG A 134 11.14 16.91 10.85
CA ARG A 134 12.45 17.52 10.53
C ARG A 134 13.15 16.87 9.34
N SER A 135 12.68 15.74 8.88
CA SER A 135 13.30 14.96 7.80
C SER A 135 12.93 15.50 6.40
N ARG A 136 13.15 16.81 6.15
CA ARG A 136 12.95 17.38 4.81
C ARG A 136 13.89 16.79 3.74
N ALA A 137 14.99 16.17 4.13
CA ALA A 137 16.02 15.67 3.22
C ALA A 137 16.03 14.15 3.04
N ALA A 138 15.42 13.36 3.95
CA ALA A 138 15.20 11.96 3.70
C ALA A 138 13.92 11.85 2.88
N SER A 139 14.04 11.41 1.63
CA SER A 139 12.90 11.18 0.76
C SER A 139 11.83 10.39 1.53
N SER A 140 10.75 11.06 1.91
CA SER A 140 9.64 10.46 2.65
C SER A 140 8.96 9.33 1.85
N ARG A 141 9.24 9.21 0.56
CA ARG A 141 8.89 8.09 -0.30
C ARG A 141 9.67 6.84 0.06
N CYS A 142 10.99 6.96 0.30
CA CYS A 142 11.83 5.82 0.68
C CYS A 142 11.40 5.20 2.01
N ALA A 143 11.12 6.00 3.04
CA ALA A 143 10.69 5.51 4.34
C ALA A 143 9.35 4.74 4.25
N ARG A 144 8.39 5.23 3.46
CA ARG A 144 7.09 4.57 3.28
C ARG A 144 7.19 3.32 2.42
N SER A 145 7.95 3.38 1.33
CA SER A 145 8.18 2.22 0.47
C SER A 145 8.87 1.11 1.25
N ALA A 146 9.90 1.42 2.02
CA ALA A 146 10.61 0.47 2.85
C ALA A 146 9.72 -0.16 3.93
N ALA A 147 8.85 0.63 4.59
CA ALA A 147 7.92 0.10 5.60
C ALA A 147 6.88 -0.88 5.02
N ARG A 148 6.56 -0.75 3.73
CA ARG A 148 5.54 -1.56 3.06
C ARG A 148 6.10 -2.64 2.12
N SER A 149 7.37 -2.57 1.76
CA SER A 149 8.06 -3.59 0.94
C SER A 149 8.43 -4.85 1.71
N CYS A 150 7.62 -5.20 2.72
CA CYS A 150 7.70 -6.48 3.37
C CYS A 150 6.82 -7.46 2.60
N PRO A 151 7.32 -8.26 1.65
CA PRO A 151 6.53 -9.33 1.08
C PRO A 151 6.12 -10.26 2.23
N ALA A 152 4.84 -10.61 2.26
CA ALA A 152 4.41 -11.74 3.06
C ALA A 152 5.28 -12.94 2.67
N PRO A 153 5.70 -13.80 3.59
CA PRO A 153 6.41 -15.00 3.23
C PRO A 153 5.49 -15.81 2.31
N SER A 154 5.91 -15.96 1.04
CA SER A 154 5.37 -17.00 0.21
C SER A 154 5.58 -18.30 0.97
N SER A 155 4.50 -18.91 1.38
CA SER A 155 4.49 -20.26 1.91
C SER A 155 5.11 -21.18 0.86
N CYS A 156 6.29 -21.75 1.18
CA CYS A 156 6.64 -23.07 0.70
C CYS A 156 5.78 -24.10 1.41
#